data_433c22a30adeb7728857201f04358c0d
#
_entry.id   433c22a30adeb7728857201f04358c0d
#
_cell.length_a   1.000
_cell.length_b   1.000
_cell.length_c   1.000
_cell.angle_alpha   90.00
_cell.angle_beta   90.00
_cell.angle_gamma   90.00
#
_symmetry.space_group_name_H-M   'P 1'
#
loop_
_entity.id
_entity.type
_entity.pdbx_description
1 polymer ?
#
loop_
_entity_poly.entity_id
_entity_poly.type
_entity_poly.pdbx_seq_one_letter_code
_entity_poly.pdbx_strand_id
1 'polypeptide(L)'
;SKAVREAGDEVPASARDAVARGADCLGMAGGDGSQALVASVAADSDLPFVCISAGTRNHFALDLGLDRADPSAGLIAFTDAIERRIDHATVAYRLFVNNVSMGVYATIVQEEGYRDAKVETSKSLLPELLGKQQQPFDLQFATPDGTAVDGAFLILVSPVLGLFQSGAQ
;
A
#
# COMPACT_ATOMS: atom_id res chain seq x y z
N SER A 1 -30.18 -13.21 -9.49
CA SER A 1 -29.29 -12.14 -9.95
C SER A 1 -27.87 -12.48 -9.49
N LYS A 2 -26.97 -12.77 -10.43
CA LYS A 2 -25.55 -12.90 -10.14
C LYS A 2 -25.06 -11.51 -9.71
N ALA A 3 -24.77 -11.32 -8.43
CA ALA A 3 -24.00 -10.17 -7.99
C ALA A 3 -22.61 -10.29 -8.64
N VAL A 4 -22.27 -9.33 -9.47
CA VAL A 4 -20.89 -9.15 -9.96
C VAL A 4 -20.09 -8.73 -8.73
N ARG A 5 -19.32 -9.66 -8.15
CA ARG A 5 -18.34 -9.32 -7.12
C ARG A 5 -17.17 -8.68 -7.83
N GLU A 6 -16.78 -7.50 -7.42
CA GLU A 6 -15.52 -6.92 -7.88
C GLU A 6 -14.36 -7.80 -7.39
N ALA A 7 -13.32 -7.95 -8.21
CA ALA A 7 -12.15 -8.77 -7.87
C ALA A 7 -11.53 -8.36 -6.51
N GLY A 8 -11.73 -7.11 -6.08
CA GLY A 8 -11.32 -6.61 -4.78
C GLY A 8 -12.05 -7.22 -3.58
N ASP A 9 -13.25 -7.77 -3.76
CA ASP A 9 -14.04 -8.37 -2.68
C ASP A 9 -13.80 -9.87 -2.53
N GLU A 10 -13.38 -10.55 -3.59
CA GLU A 10 -13.15 -11.99 -3.60
C GLU A 10 -11.89 -12.39 -2.81
N VAL A 11 -10.83 -11.60 -2.91
CA VAL A 11 -9.54 -11.88 -2.25
C VAL A 11 -9.67 -11.85 -0.72
N PRO A 12 -10.22 -10.79 -0.09
CA PRO A 12 -10.44 -10.80 1.36
C PRO A 12 -11.42 -11.87 1.83
N ALA A 13 -12.44 -12.20 1.03
CA ALA A 13 -13.39 -13.27 1.36
C ALA A 13 -12.70 -14.64 1.42
N SER A 14 -11.84 -14.93 0.43
CA SER A 14 -11.07 -16.17 0.39
C SER A 14 -10.08 -16.26 1.56
N ALA A 15 -9.45 -15.15 1.93
CA ALA A 15 -8.56 -15.09 3.08
C ALA A 15 -9.32 -15.35 4.39
N ARG A 16 -10.48 -14.73 4.59
CA ARG A 16 -11.34 -14.97 5.77
C ARG A 16 -11.82 -16.42 5.83
N ASP A 17 -12.17 -17.01 4.71
CA ASP A 17 -12.52 -18.43 4.63
C ASP A 17 -11.37 -19.34 5.04
N ALA A 18 -10.12 -19.00 4.65
CA ALA A 18 -8.94 -19.76 5.08
C ALA A 18 -8.75 -19.68 6.60
N VAL A 19 -8.89 -18.48 7.19
CA VAL A 19 -8.85 -18.30 8.65
C VAL A 19 -9.93 -19.14 9.35
N ALA A 20 -11.17 -19.10 8.84
CA ALA A 20 -12.27 -19.89 9.40
C ALA A 20 -12.03 -21.40 9.34
N ARG A 21 -11.21 -21.86 8.38
CA ARG A 21 -10.77 -23.27 8.29
C ARG A 21 -9.53 -23.59 9.11
N GLY A 22 -9.02 -22.66 9.89
CA GLY A 22 -7.90 -22.86 10.79
C GLY A 22 -6.52 -22.63 10.15
N ALA A 23 -6.42 -21.76 9.16
CA ALA A 23 -5.11 -21.33 8.67
C ALA A 23 -4.35 -20.60 9.80
N ASP A 24 -3.09 -20.92 9.96
CA ASP A 24 -2.16 -20.35 10.93
C ASP A 24 -1.23 -19.29 10.33
N CYS A 25 -1.32 -19.10 9.02
CA CYS A 25 -0.58 -18.10 8.24
C CYS A 25 -1.38 -17.76 6.98
N LEU A 26 -1.30 -16.51 6.53
CA LEU A 26 -1.82 -16.08 5.24
C LEU A 26 -0.68 -15.58 4.34
N GLY A 27 -0.79 -15.81 3.05
CA GLY A 27 0.16 -15.30 2.07
C GLY A 27 -0.54 -14.79 0.82
N MET A 28 0.10 -13.85 0.13
CA MET A 28 -0.41 -13.31 -1.13
C MET A 28 0.68 -13.16 -2.16
N ALA A 29 0.48 -13.84 -3.31
CA ALA A 29 1.28 -13.62 -4.50
C ALA A 29 0.62 -12.52 -5.34
N GLY A 30 1.19 -11.32 -5.34
CA GLY A 30 0.60 -10.18 -6.05
C GLY A 30 1.35 -8.88 -5.85
N GLY A 31 0.76 -7.79 -6.32
CA GLY A 31 1.26 -6.43 -6.10
C GLY A 31 0.74 -5.82 -4.80
N ASP A 32 1.22 -4.61 -4.49
CA ASP A 32 0.97 -3.90 -3.22
C ASP A 32 -0.53 -3.84 -2.84
N GLY A 33 -1.41 -3.61 -3.79
CA GLY A 33 -2.86 -3.57 -3.54
C GLY A 33 -3.44 -4.91 -3.07
N SER A 34 -3.07 -6.02 -3.72
CA SER A 34 -3.50 -7.35 -3.33
C SER A 34 -2.87 -7.79 -2.02
N GLN A 35 -1.61 -7.43 -1.80
CA GLN A 35 -0.89 -7.64 -0.54
C GLN A 35 -1.65 -6.98 0.62
N ALA A 36 -2.04 -5.70 0.45
CA ALA A 36 -2.77 -4.96 1.47
C ALA A 36 -4.11 -5.61 1.86
N LEU A 37 -4.85 -6.17 0.88
CA LEU A 37 -6.13 -6.83 1.12
C LEU A 37 -5.98 -8.07 2.02
N VAL A 38 -4.99 -8.92 1.75
CA VAL A 38 -4.77 -10.13 2.55
C VAL A 38 -4.07 -9.83 3.87
N ALA A 39 -3.12 -8.88 3.87
CA ALA A 39 -2.45 -8.42 5.08
C ALA A 39 -3.45 -7.81 6.09
N SER A 40 -4.51 -7.13 5.62
CA SER A 40 -5.57 -6.65 6.50
C SER A 40 -6.28 -7.79 7.23
N VAL A 41 -6.62 -8.87 6.52
CA VAL A 41 -7.26 -10.05 7.14
C VAL A 41 -6.31 -10.75 8.11
N ALA A 42 -5.03 -10.84 7.77
CA ALA A 42 -4.02 -11.42 8.66
C ALA A 42 -3.87 -10.60 9.94
N ALA A 43 -3.77 -9.27 9.82
CA ALA A 43 -3.68 -8.35 10.96
C ALA A 43 -4.91 -8.42 11.87
N ASP A 44 -6.12 -8.42 11.29
CA ASP A 44 -7.38 -8.55 12.03
C ASP A 44 -7.50 -9.89 12.77
N SER A 45 -6.79 -10.93 12.29
CA SER A 45 -6.82 -12.28 12.84
C SER A 45 -5.59 -12.60 13.69
N ASP A 46 -4.68 -11.67 13.91
CA ASP A 46 -3.36 -11.84 14.58
C ASP A 46 -2.56 -13.01 14.00
N LEU A 47 -2.56 -13.15 12.67
CA LEU A 47 -1.85 -14.19 11.94
C LEU A 47 -0.62 -13.62 11.21
N PRO A 48 0.46 -14.40 11.08
CA PRO A 48 1.58 -14.07 10.20
C PRO A 48 1.12 -13.89 8.75
N PHE A 49 1.79 -12.94 8.06
CA PHE A 49 1.55 -12.67 6.66
C PHE A 49 2.81 -12.87 5.83
N VAL A 50 2.71 -13.65 4.75
CA VAL A 50 3.81 -13.90 3.80
C VAL A 50 3.62 -13.07 2.54
N CYS A 51 4.57 -12.18 2.27
CA CYS A 51 4.63 -11.37 1.07
C CYS A 51 5.34 -12.14 -0.05
N ILE A 52 4.65 -12.35 -1.19
CA ILE A 52 5.21 -12.95 -2.40
C ILE A 52 5.13 -11.92 -3.52
N SER A 53 6.28 -11.42 -3.99
CA SER A 53 6.35 -10.34 -4.96
C SER A 53 6.00 -10.84 -6.37
N ALA A 54 4.75 -10.68 -6.78
CA ALA A 54 4.27 -11.09 -8.09
C ALA A 54 3.48 -9.99 -8.83
N GLY A 55 3.64 -8.75 -8.42
CA GLY A 55 3.04 -7.58 -9.06
C GLY A 55 4.05 -6.79 -9.90
N THR A 56 3.61 -5.65 -10.40
CA THR A 56 4.43 -4.81 -11.30
C THR A 56 5.47 -3.97 -10.54
N ARG A 57 5.14 -3.44 -9.36
CA ARG A 57 6.01 -2.51 -8.62
C ARG A 57 6.59 -3.13 -7.34
N ASN A 58 5.79 -3.86 -6.59
CA ASN A 58 6.18 -4.61 -5.39
C ASN A 58 7.00 -3.78 -4.37
N HIS A 59 6.53 -2.54 -4.08
CA HIS A 59 7.21 -1.65 -3.14
C HIS A 59 7.22 -2.25 -1.73
N PHE A 60 6.14 -2.88 -1.32
CA PHE A 60 6.05 -3.54 -0.02
C PHE A 60 7.10 -4.66 0.12
N ALA A 61 7.30 -5.46 -0.91
CA ALA A 61 8.35 -6.49 -0.91
C ALA A 61 9.75 -5.88 -0.78
N LEU A 62 10.01 -4.74 -1.46
CA LEU A 62 11.26 -4.00 -1.32
C LEU A 62 11.48 -3.50 0.11
N ASP A 63 10.45 -2.93 0.73
CA ASP A 63 10.51 -2.42 2.10
C ASP A 63 10.79 -3.53 3.11
N LEU A 64 10.34 -4.76 2.82
CA LEU A 64 10.67 -5.97 3.59
C LEU A 64 12.09 -6.51 3.30
N GLY A 65 12.81 -5.94 2.33
CA GLY A 65 14.14 -6.41 1.91
C GLY A 65 14.10 -7.63 1.00
N LEU A 66 12.96 -7.94 0.39
CA LEU A 66 12.80 -9.04 -0.57
C LEU A 66 13.20 -8.60 -1.98
N ASP A 67 13.73 -9.54 -2.76
CA ASP A 67 13.92 -9.29 -4.19
C ASP A 67 12.54 -9.25 -4.88
N ARG A 68 12.17 -8.06 -5.34
CA ARG A 68 10.89 -7.89 -6.03
C ARG A 68 10.81 -8.61 -7.39
N ALA A 69 11.94 -9.03 -7.94
CA ALA A 69 12.02 -9.74 -9.22
C ALA A 69 11.98 -11.26 -9.05
N ASP A 70 12.14 -11.76 -7.82
CA ASP A 70 12.12 -13.19 -7.52
C ASP A 70 10.92 -13.55 -6.60
N PRO A 71 9.76 -13.90 -7.19
CA PRO A 71 8.63 -14.38 -6.41
C PRO A 71 8.92 -15.65 -5.61
N SER A 72 9.87 -16.48 -6.06
CA SER A 72 10.18 -17.74 -5.42
C SER A 72 10.83 -17.56 -4.04
N ALA A 73 11.56 -16.46 -3.85
CA ALA A 73 12.16 -16.13 -2.56
C ALA A 73 11.10 -15.96 -1.46
N GLY A 74 9.91 -15.43 -1.80
CA GLY A 74 8.81 -15.31 -0.84
C GLY A 74 8.24 -16.65 -0.37
N LEU A 75 8.35 -17.71 -1.18
CA LEU A 75 7.83 -19.04 -0.83
C LEU A 75 8.66 -19.72 0.26
N ILE A 76 9.94 -19.36 0.41
CA ILE A 76 10.82 -19.90 1.46
C ILE A 76 10.24 -19.59 2.85
N ALA A 77 9.50 -18.51 2.98
CA ALA A 77 8.87 -18.11 4.23
C ALA A 77 7.88 -19.15 4.81
N PHE A 78 7.37 -20.06 4.00
CA PHE A 78 6.53 -21.17 4.50
C PHE A 78 7.31 -22.33 5.12
N THR A 79 8.63 -22.35 4.97
CA THR A 79 9.49 -23.43 5.47
C THR A 79 10.59 -22.94 6.42
N ASP A 80 11.14 -21.76 6.15
CA ASP A 80 12.24 -21.18 6.92
C ASP A 80 12.12 -19.64 6.87
N ALA A 81 11.43 -19.06 7.83
CA ALA A 81 11.18 -17.63 7.89
C ALA A 81 11.60 -17.02 9.23
N ILE A 82 11.95 -15.76 9.18
CA ILE A 82 12.07 -14.91 10.37
C ILE A 82 10.84 -14.01 10.41
N GLU A 83 10.01 -14.20 11.43
CA GLU A 83 8.87 -13.34 11.67
C GLU A 83 9.36 -11.96 12.15
N ARG A 84 8.79 -10.91 11.55
CA ARG A 84 9.01 -9.51 11.95
C ARG A 84 7.68 -8.84 12.18
N ARG A 85 7.56 -8.09 13.25
CA ARG A 85 6.46 -7.16 13.45
C ARG A 85 6.80 -5.85 12.74
N ILE A 86 5.87 -5.38 11.95
CA ILE A 86 5.98 -4.12 11.21
C ILE A 86 4.77 -3.25 11.53
N ASP A 87 4.98 -1.94 11.50
CA ASP A 87 3.86 -1.00 11.59
C ASP A 87 3.09 -0.99 10.28
N HIS A 88 1.79 -0.79 10.38
CA HIS A 88 0.94 -0.54 9.23
C HIS A 88 0.06 0.69 9.49
N ALA A 89 -0.48 1.25 8.44
CA ALA A 89 -1.41 2.35 8.56
C ALA A 89 -2.74 2.04 7.88
N THR A 90 -3.78 2.75 8.31
CA THR A 90 -5.12 2.62 7.75
C THR A 90 -5.67 3.97 7.34
N VAL A 91 -6.43 4.00 6.26
CA VAL A 91 -7.23 5.15 5.86
C VAL A 91 -8.64 4.68 5.52
N ALA A 92 -9.65 5.32 6.07
CA ALA A 92 -11.06 4.94 5.90
C ALA A 92 -11.27 3.42 6.13
N TYR A 93 -10.70 2.89 7.19
CA TYR A 93 -10.74 1.46 7.58
C TYR A 93 -10.06 0.48 6.61
N ARG A 94 -9.28 0.99 5.65
CA ARG A 94 -8.49 0.17 4.72
C ARG A 94 -7.02 0.22 5.08
N LEU A 95 -6.43 -0.93 5.31
CA LEU A 95 -4.99 -1.07 5.50
C LEU A 95 -4.25 -0.78 4.19
N PHE A 96 -3.14 -0.07 4.29
CA PHE A 96 -2.22 0.10 3.18
C PHE A 96 -0.78 -0.23 3.63
N VAL A 97 -0.03 -0.85 2.73
CA VAL A 97 1.32 -1.36 2.99
C VAL A 97 2.43 -0.53 2.32
N ASN A 98 2.06 0.40 1.47
CA ASN A 98 3.00 1.24 0.74
C ASN A 98 2.72 2.73 1.02
N ASN A 99 1.85 3.34 0.25
CA ASN A 99 1.46 4.72 0.46
C ASN A 99 -0.01 4.94 0.09
N VAL A 100 -0.57 5.99 0.66
CA VAL A 100 -1.84 6.55 0.24
C VAL A 100 -1.62 7.99 -0.20
N SER A 101 -2.20 8.36 -1.32
CA SER A 101 -2.15 9.70 -1.86
C SER A 101 -3.55 10.24 -2.06
N MET A 102 -3.73 11.53 -1.77
CA MET A 102 -4.99 12.24 -1.95
C MET A 102 -4.73 13.53 -2.72
N GLY A 103 -5.75 14.02 -3.42
CA GLY A 103 -5.68 15.26 -4.18
C GLY A 103 -5.07 15.10 -5.56
N VAL A 104 -4.37 16.12 -6.01
CA VAL A 104 -3.85 16.23 -7.38
C VAL A 104 -3.08 14.97 -7.82
N TYR A 105 -2.25 14.42 -6.95
CA TYR A 105 -1.48 13.22 -7.29
C TYR A 105 -2.37 11.99 -7.47
N ALA A 106 -3.42 11.84 -6.67
CA ALA A 106 -4.36 10.74 -6.83
C ALA A 106 -5.08 10.81 -8.17
N THR A 107 -5.43 12.01 -8.65
CA THR A 107 -6.01 12.23 -9.98
C THR A 107 -5.04 11.83 -11.08
N ILE A 108 -3.78 12.27 -10.99
CA ILE A 108 -2.74 11.93 -11.98
C ILE A 108 -2.54 10.41 -12.09
N VAL A 109 -2.52 9.71 -10.96
CA VAL A 109 -2.30 8.25 -10.94
C VAL A 109 -3.47 7.45 -11.55
N GLN A 110 -4.67 8.03 -11.57
CA GLN A 110 -5.87 7.41 -12.16
C GLN A 110 -5.96 7.59 -13.67
N GLU A 111 -5.20 8.52 -14.26
CA GLU A 111 -5.17 8.72 -15.70
C GLU A 111 -4.63 7.47 -16.43
N GLU A 112 -5.29 7.06 -17.50
CA GLU A 112 -4.94 5.84 -18.25
C GLU A 112 -3.50 5.85 -18.77
N GLY A 113 -2.97 7.00 -19.17
CA GLY A 113 -1.59 7.16 -19.66
C GLY A 113 -0.50 7.14 -18.58
N TYR A 114 -0.86 7.22 -17.30
CA TYR A 114 0.12 7.33 -16.22
C TYR A 114 1.01 6.08 -16.07
N ARG A 115 0.49 4.91 -16.36
CA ARG A 115 1.22 3.64 -16.23
C ARG A 115 2.39 3.54 -17.20
N ASP A 116 2.21 4.07 -18.40
CA ASP A 116 3.16 3.93 -19.52
C ASP A 116 4.10 5.15 -19.66
N ALA A 117 3.66 6.36 -19.30
CA ALA A 117 4.39 7.61 -19.47
C ALA A 117 4.45 8.46 -18.19
N LYS A 118 4.87 7.86 -17.10
CA LYS A 118 4.78 8.36 -15.72
C LYS A 118 5.27 9.80 -15.49
N VAL A 119 6.39 10.19 -16.06
CA VAL A 119 7.02 11.50 -15.80
C VAL A 119 6.44 12.58 -16.72
N GLU A 120 6.23 12.25 -17.99
CA GLU A 120 5.72 13.21 -18.97
C GLU A 120 4.25 13.51 -18.72
N THR A 121 3.44 12.49 -18.43
CA THR A 121 2.02 12.67 -18.08
C THR A 121 1.87 13.51 -16.81
N SER A 122 2.69 13.28 -15.78
CA SER A 122 2.66 14.10 -14.57
C SER A 122 3.04 15.56 -14.84
N LYS A 123 4.06 15.80 -15.65
CA LYS A 123 4.50 17.17 -16.01
C LYS A 123 3.47 17.92 -16.84
N SER A 124 2.77 17.23 -17.73
CA SER A 124 1.76 17.87 -18.60
C SER A 124 0.46 18.17 -17.85
N LEU A 125 0.05 17.32 -16.91
CA LEU A 125 -1.20 17.48 -16.16
C LEU A 125 -1.06 18.38 -14.94
N LEU A 126 0.14 18.48 -14.33
CA LEU A 126 0.34 19.32 -13.14
C LEU A 126 -0.08 20.78 -13.30
N PRO A 127 0.26 21.51 -14.40
CA PRO A 127 -0.15 22.89 -14.57
C PRO A 127 -1.69 23.05 -14.71
N GLU A 128 -2.35 22.08 -15.33
CA GLU A 128 -3.79 22.07 -15.50
C GLU A 128 -4.50 21.76 -14.17
N LEU A 129 -4.00 20.76 -13.45
CA LEU A 129 -4.55 20.31 -12.18
C LEU A 129 -4.24 21.27 -11.02
N LEU A 130 -3.15 22.04 -11.08
CA LEU A 130 -2.82 23.10 -10.13
C LEU A 130 -3.35 24.47 -10.53
N GLY A 131 -4.14 24.54 -11.61
CA GLY A 131 -4.71 25.79 -12.12
C GLY A 131 -5.59 26.50 -11.08
N LYS A 132 -5.89 27.79 -11.34
CA LYS A 132 -6.54 28.75 -10.42
C LYS A 132 -7.91 28.36 -9.85
N GLN A 133 -8.47 27.21 -10.22
CA GLN A 133 -9.79 26.73 -9.76
C GLN A 133 -9.72 25.60 -8.73
N GLN A 134 -8.54 25.11 -8.38
CA GLN A 134 -8.41 24.08 -7.36
C GLN A 134 -8.48 24.69 -5.97
N GLN A 135 -9.41 24.21 -5.18
CA GLN A 135 -9.47 24.53 -3.76
C GLN A 135 -8.57 23.56 -2.98
N PRO A 136 -7.76 24.04 -2.03
CA PRO A 136 -7.03 23.14 -1.14
C PRO A 136 -8.02 22.30 -0.32
N PHE A 137 -7.57 21.17 0.17
CA PHE A 137 -8.32 20.39 1.15
C PHE A 137 -8.52 21.21 2.42
N ASP A 138 -9.72 21.13 2.99
CA ASP A 138 -9.96 21.59 4.37
C ASP A 138 -9.31 20.62 5.35
N LEU A 139 -8.00 20.72 5.47
CA LEU A 139 -7.17 19.89 6.31
C LEU A 139 -6.28 20.78 7.17
N GLN A 140 -6.39 20.62 8.48
CA GLN A 140 -5.55 21.29 9.45
C GLN A 140 -4.68 20.26 10.19
N PHE A 141 -3.39 20.46 10.17
CA PHE A 141 -2.46 19.63 10.93
C PHE A 141 -1.23 20.46 11.37
N ALA A 142 -0.51 19.94 12.34
CA ALA A 142 0.78 20.47 12.72
C ALA A 142 1.89 19.52 12.31
N THR A 143 2.96 20.08 11.77
CA THR A 143 4.19 19.33 11.49
C THR A 143 4.91 18.99 12.80
N PRO A 144 5.86 18.03 12.80
CA PRO A 144 6.58 17.64 14.02
C PRO A 144 7.32 18.79 14.72
N ASP A 145 7.67 19.85 14.00
CA ASP A 145 8.27 21.09 14.53
C ASP A 145 7.24 22.09 15.07
N GLY A 146 5.95 21.75 15.03
CA GLY A 146 4.86 22.56 15.53
C GLY A 146 4.32 23.60 14.55
N THR A 147 4.79 23.61 13.29
CA THR A 147 4.25 24.53 12.29
C THR A 147 2.84 24.11 11.91
N ALA A 148 1.87 25.01 12.05
CA ALA A 148 0.51 24.79 11.61
C ALA A 148 0.41 24.87 10.08
N VAL A 149 -0.23 23.87 9.46
CA VAL A 149 -0.53 23.84 8.04
C VAL A 149 -2.05 23.86 7.87
N ASP A 150 -2.52 24.81 7.09
CA ASP A 150 -3.93 24.99 6.77
C ASP A 150 -4.11 24.85 5.26
N GLY A 151 -4.79 23.79 4.87
CA GLY A 151 -5.01 23.42 3.48
C GLY A 151 -3.82 22.73 2.80
N ALA A 152 -4.12 21.79 1.93
CA ALA A 152 -3.13 21.07 1.12
C ALA A 152 -3.75 20.69 -0.24
N PHE A 153 -2.96 20.79 -1.30
CA PHE A 153 -3.36 20.31 -2.64
C PHE A 153 -2.94 18.86 -2.87
N LEU A 154 -1.99 18.38 -2.10
CA LEU A 154 -1.44 17.03 -2.16
C LEU A 154 -1.15 16.55 -0.75
N ILE A 155 -1.62 15.36 -0.45
CA ILE A 155 -1.29 14.64 0.78
C ILE A 155 -0.74 13.29 0.37
N LEU A 156 0.46 12.97 0.84
CA LEU A 156 1.09 11.66 0.68
C LEU A 156 1.45 11.13 2.06
N VAL A 157 0.86 10.01 2.42
CA VAL A 157 1.17 9.31 3.67
C VAL A 157 1.78 7.97 3.32
N SER A 158 2.96 7.71 3.89
CA SER A 158 3.64 6.42 3.74
C SER A 158 3.94 5.87 5.13
N PRO A 159 3.59 4.61 5.44
CA PRO A 159 4.13 3.93 6.60
C PRO A 159 5.64 3.77 6.35
N VAL A 160 6.45 4.34 7.23
CA VAL A 160 7.91 4.21 7.15
C VAL A 160 8.27 2.84 7.72
N LEU A 161 8.41 1.83 6.87
CA LEU A 161 9.06 0.59 7.24
C LEU A 161 10.56 0.90 7.44
N GLY A 162 10.88 1.28 8.66
CA GLY A 162 12.22 1.23 9.24
C GLY A 162 13.41 1.66 8.38
N LEU A 163 13.49 2.92 7.94
CA LEU A 163 14.75 3.51 7.50
C LEU A 163 15.64 3.99 8.67
N PHE A 164 15.36 3.57 9.88
CA PHE A 164 16.29 3.67 10.98
C PHE A 164 17.07 2.37 11.16
N GLN A 165 17.88 2.00 10.19
CA GLN A 165 19.11 1.30 10.51
C GLN A 165 19.99 2.32 11.24
N SER A 166 19.85 2.40 12.55
CA SER A 166 20.90 2.96 13.40
C SER A 166 22.14 2.14 13.11
N GLY A 167 23.11 2.75 12.45
CA GLY A 167 24.46 2.21 12.38
C GLY A 167 24.97 2.09 13.82
N ALA A 168 24.91 0.88 14.36
CA ALA A 168 25.73 0.49 15.49
C ALA A 168 27.08 0.09 14.88
N GLN A 169 28.07 0.93 15.11
CA GLN A 169 29.49 0.57 15.06
C GLN A 169 29.81 -0.39 16.19
#